data_cf2121af5251582664c23f8dd6fdf16d
#
_entry.id   cf2121af5251582664c23f8dd6fdf16d
#
_cell.length_a   1.000
_cell.length_b   1.000
_cell.length_c   1.000
_cell.angle_alpha   90.00
_cell.angle_beta   90.00
_cell.angle_gamma   90.00
#
_symmetry.space_group_name_H-M   'P 1'
#
loop_
_entity.id
_entity.type
_entity.pdbx_description
1 polymer ?
#
loop_
_entity_poly.entity_id
_entity_poly.type
_entity_poly.pdbx_seq_one_letter_code
_entity_poly.pdbx_strand_id
1 'polypeptide(L)'
;MKIIKLLAFAALCFPLVASAIDGVELLKKVDRNLEPESYESYRKLINIEPNGAKKEFVIYSVKKGRDQTASLFLSPSSDKGRSTLRQGDNMWLYIPNVGKPMRITSLQSVTGGVFNNADIMRLDYAVEYDVKSAEDKGDHFLLDLKAKTGEVAYDKLMMKVDKKLILPTEIEAYASSGMLMKTLRFKDIKDFGGGIKRPATIETDSPLYKDYKSVMLYSGLKKKDFPDEVFTQGFMSRLEELRK
;
A
#
# COMPACT_ATOMS: atom_id res chain seq x y z
N MET A 1 -65.30 30.03 -36.01
CA MET A 1 -64.90 28.79 -35.25
C MET A 1 -63.39 28.55 -35.49
N LYS A 2 -62.51 28.93 -34.51
CA LYS A 2 -61.10 28.73 -34.62
C LYS A 2 -60.66 27.50 -33.81
N ILE A 3 -60.14 26.49 -34.50
CA ILE A 3 -59.69 25.23 -33.92
C ILE A 3 -58.22 25.46 -33.44
N ILE A 4 -58.02 25.50 -32.14
CA ILE A 4 -56.68 25.54 -31.52
C ILE A 4 -56.16 24.10 -31.48
N LYS A 5 -55.08 23.83 -32.24
CA LYS A 5 -54.32 22.58 -32.16
C LYS A 5 -53.39 22.62 -30.98
N LEU A 6 -53.66 21.81 -29.97
CA LEU A 6 -52.76 21.62 -28.81
C LEU A 6 -51.64 20.65 -29.22
N LEU A 7 -50.39 21.14 -29.34
CA LEU A 7 -49.22 20.26 -29.51
C LEU A 7 -48.78 19.76 -28.12
N ALA A 8 -48.97 18.49 -27.88
CA ALA A 8 -48.43 17.83 -26.70
C ALA A 8 -46.92 17.57 -26.92
N PHE A 9 -46.06 18.24 -26.14
CA PHE A 9 -44.61 18.03 -26.11
C PHE A 9 -44.33 16.84 -25.19
N ALA A 10 -44.11 15.66 -25.74
CA ALA A 10 -43.69 14.49 -24.97
C ALA A 10 -42.19 14.64 -24.61
N ALA A 11 -41.88 14.99 -23.37
CA ALA A 11 -40.51 14.97 -22.84
C ALA A 11 -40.04 13.52 -22.74
N LEU A 12 -39.15 13.10 -23.64
CA LEU A 12 -38.45 11.81 -23.52
C LEU A 12 -37.43 11.96 -22.37
N CYS A 13 -37.76 11.44 -21.19
CA CYS A 13 -36.81 11.17 -20.15
C CYS A 13 -35.95 9.97 -20.55
N PHE A 14 -34.74 10.20 -21.06
CA PHE A 14 -33.73 9.16 -21.17
C PHE A 14 -33.21 8.86 -19.77
N PRO A 15 -33.27 7.61 -19.28
CA PRO A 15 -32.59 7.26 -18.06
C PRO A 15 -31.06 7.39 -18.30
N LEU A 16 -30.39 8.24 -17.57
CA LEU A 16 -28.92 8.19 -17.46
C LEU A 16 -28.57 6.82 -16.85
N VAL A 17 -28.15 5.90 -17.67
CA VAL A 17 -27.53 4.66 -17.21
C VAL A 17 -26.18 5.06 -16.63
N ALA A 18 -26.11 5.27 -15.32
CA ALA A 18 -24.84 5.39 -14.62
C ALA A 18 -24.11 4.05 -14.82
N SER A 19 -23.05 4.06 -15.62
CA SER A 19 -22.18 2.89 -15.77
C SER A 19 -21.65 2.50 -14.40
N ALA A 20 -21.97 1.30 -13.94
CA ALA A 20 -21.46 0.79 -12.67
C ALA A 20 -19.91 0.73 -12.74
N ILE A 21 -19.26 1.26 -11.73
CA ILE A 21 -17.79 1.23 -11.64
C ILE A 21 -17.38 -0.22 -11.39
N ASP A 22 -16.54 -0.78 -12.27
CA ASP A 22 -15.87 -2.05 -11.98
C ASP A 22 -14.78 -1.80 -10.91
N GLY A 23 -15.15 -2.01 -9.65
CA GLY A 23 -14.28 -1.78 -8.51
C GLY A 23 -13.06 -2.71 -8.49
N VAL A 24 -13.21 -3.94 -9.01
CA VAL A 24 -12.10 -4.91 -9.06
C VAL A 24 -11.04 -4.44 -10.06
N GLU A 25 -11.46 -4.04 -11.25
CA GLU A 25 -10.53 -3.48 -12.25
C GLU A 25 -9.94 -2.14 -11.80
N LEU A 26 -10.72 -1.32 -11.09
CA LEU A 26 -10.21 -0.09 -10.49
C LEU A 26 -9.10 -0.38 -9.47
N LEU A 27 -9.31 -1.34 -8.56
CA LEU A 27 -8.31 -1.74 -7.57
C LEU A 27 -7.01 -2.27 -8.21
N LYS A 28 -7.14 -3.12 -9.24
CA LYS A 28 -5.99 -3.60 -10.00
C LYS A 28 -5.23 -2.46 -10.71
N LYS A 29 -5.92 -1.43 -11.20
CA LYS A 29 -5.28 -0.23 -11.77
C LYS A 29 -4.54 0.57 -10.69
N VAL A 30 -5.12 0.71 -9.51
CA VAL A 30 -4.45 1.33 -8.35
C VAL A 30 -3.15 0.62 -8.05
N ASP A 31 -3.15 -0.71 -7.96
CA ASP A 31 -1.95 -1.50 -7.69
C ASP A 31 -0.86 -1.28 -8.74
N ARG A 32 -1.21 -1.37 -10.03
CA ARG A 32 -0.27 -1.15 -11.14
C ARG A 32 0.33 0.25 -11.17
N ASN A 33 -0.47 1.27 -10.79
CA ASN A 33 -0.01 2.66 -10.76
C ASN A 33 0.83 2.96 -9.51
N LEU A 34 0.56 2.26 -8.39
CA LEU A 34 1.35 2.40 -7.17
C LEU A 34 2.72 1.76 -7.31
N GLU A 35 2.80 0.56 -7.88
CA GLU A 35 4.05 -0.19 -7.94
C GLU A 35 4.15 -1.02 -9.21
N PRO A 36 5.33 -1.02 -9.89
CA PRO A 36 5.61 -1.97 -10.94
C PRO A 36 5.51 -3.41 -10.45
N GLU A 37 5.32 -4.35 -11.37
CA GLU A 37 5.28 -5.77 -11.04
C GLU A 37 6.60 -6.28 -10.44
N SER A 38 7.73 -5.79 -10.97
CA SER A 38 9.06 -6.08 -10.41
C SER A 38 9.87 -4.80 -10.33
N TYR A 39 10.47 -4.55 -9.16
CA TYR A 39 11.26 -3.34 -8.94
C TYR A 39 12.21 -3.44 -7.73
N GLU A 40 13.18 -2.54 -7.71
CA GLU A 40 13.94 -2.20 -6.51
C GLU A 40 13.62 -0.78 -6.05
N SER A 41 13.75 -0.50 -4.76
CA SER A 41 13.60 0.84 -4.21
C SER A 41 14.41 1.04 -2.93
N TYR A 42 14.73 2.31 -2.66
CA TYR A 42 15.20 2.76 -1.35
C TYR A 42 14.09 3.50 -0.65
N ARG A 43 13.92 3.23 0.64
CA ARG A 43 12.92 3.88 1.49
C ARG A 43 13.56 4.39 2.77
N LYS A 44 13.18 5.60 3.18
CA LYS A 44 13.47 6.11 4.52
C LYS A 44 12.19 6.05 5.33
N LEU A 45 12.20 5.33 6.43
CA LEU A 45 11.09 5.27 7.37
C LEU A 45 11.46 6.08 8.61
N ILE A 46 10.59 6.99 9.04
CA ILE A 46 10.79 7.89 10.17
C ILE A 46 9.62 7.67 11.14
N ASN A 47 9.92 7.19 12.34
CA ASN A 47 8.97 7.15 13.45
C ASN A 47 9.17 8.40 14.29
N ILE A 48 8.09 9.10 14.60
CA ILE A 48 8.07 10.35 15.37
C ILE A 48 7.27 10.08 16.64
N GLU A 49 7.92 10.18 17.78
CA GLU A 49 7.32 10.01 19.09
C GLU A 49 6.60 11.30 19.57
N PRO A 50 5.69 11.23 20.56
CA PRO A 50 4.98 12.40 21.07
C PRO A 50 5.87 13.53 21.59
N ASN A 51 7.06 13.20 22.08
CA ASN A 51 8.07 14.16 22.55
C ASN A 51 8.91 14.78 21.40
N GLY A 52 8.61 14.40 20.14
CA GLY A 52 9.33 14.84 18.96
C GLY A 52 10.60 14.04 18.63
N ALA A 53 10.97 13.04 19.45
CA ALA A 53 12.10 12.16 19.15
C ALA A 53 11.82 11.36 17.85
N LYS A 54 12.90 11.15 17.06
CA LYS A 54 12.79 10.47 15.77
C LYS A 54 13.68 9.24 15.74
N LYS A 55 13.12 8.13 15.28
CA LYS A 55 13.88 6.93 14.92
C LYS A 55 13.79 6.73 13.42
N GLU A 56 14.92 6.65 12.74
CA GLU A 56 15.00 6.60 11.28
C GLU A 56 15.62 5.30 10.81
N PHE A 57 15.04 4.73 9.74
CA PHE A 57 15.55 3.54 9.07
C PHE A 57 15.75 3.84 7.59
N VAL A 58 16.82 3.34 7.02
CA VAL A 58 17.00 3.26 5.57
C VAL A 58 16.87 1.81 5.16
N ILE A 59 16.02 1.55 4.20
CA ILE A 59 15.63 0.20 3.79
C ILE A 59 15.78 0.10 2.27
N TYR A 60 16.53 -0.89 1.81
CA TYR A 60 16.52 -1.35 0.43
C TYR A 60 15.46 -2.44 0.28
N SER A 61 14.64 -2.37 -0.76
CA SER A 61 13.56 -3.33 -0.97
C SER A 61 13.48 -3.75 -2.41
N VAL A 62 13.16 -5.02 -2.62
CA VAL A 62 12.89 -5.64 -3.90
C VAL A 62 11.52 -6.30 -3.89
N LYS A 63 10.83 -6.24 -5.02
CA LYS A 63 9.52 -6.89 -5.23
C LYS A 63 9.54 -7.66 -6.52
N LYS A 64 8.85 -8.80 -6.55
CA LYS A 64 8.57 -9.59 -7.75
C LYS A 64 7.13 -10.05 -7.74
N GLY A 65 6.46 -9.83 -8.88
CA GLY A 65 5.07 -10.18 -9.00
C GLY A 65 4.18 -9.39 -8.03
N ARG A 66 3.10 -10.00 -7.62
CA ARG A 66 2.06 -9.35 -6.82
C ARG A 66 2.16 -9.64 -5.33
N ASP A 67 2.94 -10.65 -4.94
CA ASP A 67 2.89 -11.29 -3.63
C ASP A 67 4.26 -11.63 -3.01
N GLN A 68 5.37 -11.19 -3.63
CA GLN A 68 6.72 -11.43 -3.11
C GLN A 68 7.48 -10.13 -2.90
N THR A 69 7.99 -9.92 -1.68
CA THR A 69 8.85 -8.77 -1.36
C THR A 69 9.92 -9.17 -0.35
N ALA A 70 11.12 -8.64 -0.55
CA ALA A 70 12.22 -8.76 0.41
C ALA A 70 12.81 -7.39 0.69
N SER A 71 13.27 -7.17 1.92
CA SER A 71 13.85 -5.88 2.31
C SER A 71 15.07 -6.08 3.20
N LEU A 72 16.04 -5.19 3.04
CA LEU A 72 17.29 -5.14 3.81
C LEU A 72 17.40 -3.81 4.53
N PHE A 73 17.63 -3.84 5.83
CA PHE A 73 17.89 -2.66 6.64
C PHE A 73 19.35 -2.20 6.47
N LEU A 74 19.55 -0.96 6.05
CA LEU A 74 20.85 -0.35 5.80
C LEU A 74 21.29 0.55 6.96
N SER A 75 20.34 1.15 7.67
CA SER A 75 20.56 1.96 8.87
C SER A 75 19.32 1.91 9.79
N PRO A 76 19.49 2.23 11.08
CA PRO A 76 20.72 2.59 11.78
C PRO A 76 21.68 1.38 11.92
N SER A 77 22.87 1.61 12.47
CA SER A 77 23.89 0.56 12.64
C SER A 77 23.40 -0.64 13.46
N SER A 78 22.55 -0.39 14.47
CA SER A 78 21.93 -1.43 15.30
C SER A 78 21.01 -2.39 14.52
N ASP A 79 20.48 -1.93 13.40
CA ASP A 79 19.52 -2.68 12.57
C ASP A 79 20.13 -3.12 11.23
N LYS A 80 21.35 -2.66 10.92
CA LYS A 80 22.03 -2.98 9.64
C LYS A 80 22.20 -4.49 9.45
N GLY A 81 21.86 -4.96 8.24
CA GLY A 81 21.93 -6.38 7.89
C GLY A 81 20.70 -7.19 8.28
N ARG A 82 19.78 -6.64 9.09
CA ARG A 82 18.46 -7.26 9.27
C ARG A 82 17.75 -7.30 7.93
N SER A 83 17.00 -8.36 7.70
CA SER A 83 16.19 -8.46 6.49
C SER A 83 14.81 -9.03 6.78
N THR A 84 13.86 -8.70 5.92
CA THR A 84 12.51 -9.24 5.96
C THR A 84 12.18 -9.87 4.63
N LEU A 85 11.37 -10.92 4.65
CA LEU A 85 10.84 -11.61 3.48
C LEU A 85 9.34 -11.78 3.67
N ARG A 86 8.57 -11.52 2.61
CA ARG A 86 7.16 -11.86 2.53
C ARG A 86 6.87 -12.63 1.25
N GLN A 87 6.11 -13.71 1.38
CA GLN A 87 5.56 -14.51 0.29
C GLN A 87 4.09 -14.78 0.62
N GLY A 88 3.18 -14.10 -0.05
CA GLY A 88 1.76 -14.12 0.30
C GLY A 88 1.55 -13.78 1.79
N ASP A 89 0.88 -14.65 2.53
CA ASP A 89 0.61 -14.45 3.97
C ASP A 89 1.81 -14.78 4.87
N ASN A 90 2.87 -15.33 4.31
CA ASN A 90 4.03 -15.76 5.09
C ASN A 90 5.08 -14.66 5.19
N MET A 91 5.47 -14.32 6.42
CA MET A 91 6.46 -13.28 6.69
C MET A 91 7.56 -13.79 7.60
N TRP A 92 8.81 -13.37 7.31
CA TRP A 92 9.99 -13.72 8.12
C TRP A 92 10.86 -12.49 8.36
N LEU A 93 11.54 -12.53 9.51
CA LEU A 93 12.59 -11.61 9.90
C LEU A 93 13.88 -12.41 10.07
N TYR A 94 14.96 -11.94 9.46
CA TYR A 94 16.32 -12.40 9.69
C TYR A 94 17.11 -11.33 10.43
N ILE A 95 17.83 -11.74 11.47
CA ILE A 95 18.74 -10.90 12.26
C ILE A 95 20.12 -11.56 12.20
N PRO A 96 21.18 -10.88 11.73
CA PRO A 96 22.49 -11.49 11.53
C PRO A 96 23.03 -12.27 12.73
N ASN A 97 22.93 -11.69 13.95
CA ASN A 97 23.43 -12.31 15.19
C ASN A 97 22.60 -13.53 15.65
N VAL A 98 21.38 -13.71 15.13
CA VAL A 98 20.53 -14.88 15.39
C VAL A 98 20.81 -15.97 14.37
N GLY A 99 21.17 -15.59 13.14
CA GLY A 99 21.63 -16.50 12.08
C GLY A 99 20.55 -17.34 11.40
N LYS A 100 19.28 -17.20 11.78
CA LYS A 100 18.15 -17.93 11.18
C LYS A 100 16.91 -17.05 11.02
N PRO A 101 16.09 -17.26 9.96
CA PRO A 101 14.81 -16.60 9.80
C PRO A 101 13.80 -17.00 10.89
N MET A 102 13.06 -16.01 11.38
CA MET A 102 11.98 -16.18 12.36
C MET A 102 10.67 -15.72 11.76
N ARG A 103 9.59 -16.47 12.01
CA ARG A 103 8.22 -16.08 11.60
C ARG A 103 7.81 -14.81 12.32
N ILE A 104 7.21 -13.89 11.58
CA ILE A 104 6.57 -12.67 12.09
C ILE A 104 5.16 -12.57 11.50
N THR A 105 4.31 -11.73 12.11
CA THR A 105 2.94 -11.52 11.66
C THR A 105 2.76 -10.16 10.97
N SER A 106 1.68 -10.03 10.21
CA SER A 106 1.33 -8.81 9.47
C SER A 106 1.14 -7.58 10.38
N LEU A 107 0.52 -7.78 11.56
CA LEU A 107 0.24 -6.72 12.54
C LEU A 107 1.45 -6.29 13.37
N GLN A 108 2.46 -7.14 13.54
CA GLN A 108 3.68 -6.76 14.24
C GLN A 108 4.43 -5.65 13.50
N SER A 109 5.29 -4.91 14.21
CA SER A 109 6.20 -3.93 13.60
C SER A 109 7.64 -4.24 13.96
N VAL A 110 8.46 -4.54 12.95
CA VAL A 110 9.90 -4.75 13.13
C VAL A 110 10.68 -3.44 13.30
N THR A 111 10.04 -2.30 13.05
CA THR A 111 10.63 -0.96 13.17
C THR A 111 10.12 -0.18 14.38
N GLY A 112 9.04 -0.65 15.00
CA GLY A 112 8.24 0.17 15.91
C GLY A 112 7.46 1.26 15.15
N GLY A 113 6.85 2.20 15.88
CA GLY A 113 6.03 3.26 15.30
C GLY A 113 4.68 2.78 14.80
N VAL A 114 4.06 3.54 13.89
CA VAL A 114 2.68 3.30 13.42
C VAL A 114 2.61 2.33 12.24
N PHE A 115 3.67 2.23 11.41
CA PHE A 115 3.73 1.22 10.35
C PHE A 115 3.92 -0.19 10.94
N ASN A 116 3.12 -1.14 10.50
CA ASN A 116 3.32 -2.55 10.79
C ASN A 116 4.02 -3.27 9.62
N ASN A 117 4.23 -4.58 9.77
CA ASN A 117 4.92 -5.38 8.76
C ASN A 117 4.17 -5.40 7.42
N ALA A 118 2.82 -5.43 7.44
CA ALA A 118 2.03 -5.41 6.21
C ALA A 118 2.17 -4.08 5.45
N ASP A 119 2.32 -2.96 6.15
CA ASP A 119 2.56 -1.66 5.50
C ASP A 119 3.96 -1.58 4.88
N ILE A 120 4.97 -2.12 5.60
CA ILE A 120 6.38 -2.09 5.18
C ILE A 120 6.63 -3.09 4.03
N MET A 121 6.03 -4.28 4.10
CA MET A 121 6.14 -5.35 3.12
C MET A 121 4.83 -5.49 2.33
N ARG A 122 4.33 -4.36 1.83
CA ARG A 122 3.03 -4.31 1.15
C ARG A 122 3.01 -5.20 -0.09
N LEU A 123 1.92 -5.93 -0.25
CA LEU A 123 1.54 -6.61 -1.49
C LEU A 123 0.56 -5.76 -2.30
N ASP A 124 0.16 -6.24 -3.48
CA ASP A 124 -0.95 -5.65 -4.20
C ASP A 124 -2.24 -5.78 -3.36
N TYR A 125 -3.01 -4.71 -3.24
CA TYR A 125 -4.28 -4.72 -2.50
C TYR A 125 -5.25 -5.78 -3.06
N ALA A 126 -5.28 -5.97 -4.37
CA ALA A 126 -6.12 -6.98 -5.01
C ALA A 126 -5.72 -8.43 -4.66
N VAL A 127 -4.52 -8.67 -4.10
CA VAL A 127 -4.13 -9.97 -3.54
C VAL A 127 -4.81 -10.20 -2.20
N GLU A 128 -4.80 -9.18 -1.32
CA GLU A 128 -5.23 -9.29 0.07
C GLU A 128 -6.71 -8.97 0.29
N TYR A 129 -7.36 -8.21 -0.62
CA TYR A 129 -8.71 -7.67 -0.42
C TYR A 129 -9.67 -7.98 -1.56
N ASP A 130 -10.95 -8.19 -1.19
CA ASP A 130 -12.10 -8.15 -2.10
C ASP A 130 -12.74 -6.77 -2.08
N VAL A 131 -13.17 -6.30 -3.24
CA VAL A 131 -13.96 -5.05 -3.34
C VAL A 131 -15.40 -5.34 -2.99
N LYS A 132 -15.93 -4.69 -1.95
CA LYS A 132 -17.34 -4.78 -1.54
C LYS A 132 -18.20 -3.74 -2.24
N SER A 133 -17.67 -2.52 -2.40
CA SER A 133 -18.29 -1.46 -3.21
C SER A 133 -17.26 -0.53 -3.81
N ALA A 134 -17.63 0.13 -4.91
CA ALA A 134 -16.91 1.20 -5.55
C ALA A 134 -17.88 2.32 -5.89
N GLU A 135 -17.67 3.50 -5.33
CA GLU A 135 -18.55 4.64 -5.47
C GLU A 135 -17.84 5.83 -6.09
N ASP A 136 -18.52 6.54 -7.00
CA ASP A 136 -18.07 7.84 -7.51
C ASP A 136 -18.57 8.95 -6.58
N LYS A 137 -17.64 9.62 -5.89
CA LYS A 137 -17.93 10.74 -4.98
C LYS A 137 -17.77 12.10 -5.67
N GLY A 138 -17.65 12.13 -7.01
CA GLY A 138 -17.47 13.34 -7.80
C GLY A 138 -15.99 13.67 -8.02
N ASP A 139 -15.25 14.03 -6.99
CA ASP A 139 -13.83 14.37 -7.05
C ASP A 139 -12.90 13.14 -6.90
N HIS A 140 -13.36 12.07 -6.25
CA HIS A 140 -12.62 10.82 -6.06
C HIS A 140 -13.51 9.58 -6.21
N PHE A 141 -12.88 8.40 -6.33
CA PHE A 141 -13.56 7.12 -6.10
C PHE A 141 -13.35 6.69 -4.65
N LEU A 142 -14.38 6.10 -4.06
CA LEU A 142 -14.31 5.46 -2.74
C LEU A 142 -14.48 3.96 -2.89
N LEU A 143 -13.46 3.19 -2.49
CA LEU A 143 -13.50 1.72 -2.46
C LEU A 143 -13.67 1.24 -1.02
N ASP A 144 -14.65 0.36 -0.80
CA ASP A 144 -14.81 -0.45 0.41
C ASP A 144 -14.19 -1.83 0.15
N LEU A 145 -13.12 -2.13 0.88
CA LEU A 145 -12.32 -3.34 0.69
C LEU A 145 -12.39 -4.22 1.93
N LYS A 146 -12.66 -5.52 1.75
CA LYS A 146 -12.71 -6.52 2.83
C LYS A 146 -11.55 -7.49 2.70
N ALA A 147 -10.87 -7.78 3.79
CA ALA A 147 -9.80 -8.80 3.83
C ALA A 147 -10.32 -10.17 3.38
N LYS A 148 -9.53 -10.86 2.55
CA LYS A 148 -9.84 -12.21 2.05
C LYS A 148 -9.59 -13.28 3.09
N THR A 149 -8.59 -13.07 3.96
CA THR A 149 -8.18 -14.02 5.00
C THR A 149 -8.00 -13.33 6.36
N GLY A 150 -7.96 -14.11 7.44
CA GLY A 150 -7.66 -13.58 8.78
C GLY A 150 -6.18 -13.23 9.01
N GLU A 151 -5.30 -13.57 8.07
CA GLU A 151 -3.86 -13.26 8.15
C GLU A 151 -3.54 -11.83 7.67
N VAL A 152 -4.48 -11.20 6.95
CA VAL A 152 -4.35 -9.81 6.51
C VAL A 152 -4.42 -8.87 7.71
N ALA A 153 -3.57 -7.85 7.73
CA ALA A 153 -3.41 -6.97 8.89
C ALA A 153 -4.68 -6.18 9.29
N TYR A 154 -5.50 -5.82 8.31
CA TYR A 154 -6.72 -5.04 8.52
C TYR A 154 -7.89 -5.76 7.91
N ASP A 155 -8.98 -5.85 8.68
CA ASP A 155 -10.19 -6.53 8.24
C ASP A 155 -10.91 -5.77 7.10
N LYS A 156 -10.79 -4.45 7.13
CA LYS A 156 -11.44 -3.56 6.15
C LYS A 156 -10.54 -2.36 5.84
N LEU A 157 -10.57 -1.92 4.58
CA LEU A 157 -9.99 -0.65 4.15
C LEU A 157 -11.07 0.21 3.49
N MET A 158 -11.08 1.51 3.81
CA MET A 158 -11.78 2.53 3.03
C MET A 158 -10.72 3.33 2.26
N MET A 159 -10.69 3.17 0.93
CA MET A 159 -9.64 3.76 0.08
C MET A 159 -10.24 4.86 -0.80
N LYS A 160 -9.72 6.09 -0.65
CA LYS A 160 -9.99 7.20 -1.56
C LYS A 160 -8.99 7.18 -2.70
N VAL A 161 -9.48 7.21 -3.94
CA VAL A 161 -8.66 7.11 -5.16
C VAL A 161 -8.84 8.35 -6.01
N ASP A 162 -7.75 9.02 -6.34
CA ASP A 162 -7.76 10.14 -7.30
C ASP A 162 -8.20 9.66 -8.68
N LYS A 163 -9.17 10.35 -9.29
CA LYS A 163 -9.79 9.94 -10.57
C LYS A 163 -8.89 10.13 -11.79
N LYS A 164 -7.91 11.04 -11.73
CA LYS A 164 -7.02 11.34 -12.84
C LYS A 164 -5.81 10.42 -12.87
N LEU A 165 -5.22 10.20 -11.70
CA LEU A 165 -4.00 9.42 -11.56
C LEU A 165 -4.29 7.95 -11.26
N ILE A 166 -5.50 7.62 -10.80
CA ILE A 166 -5.88 6.29 -10.29
C ILE A 166 -4.86 5.83 -9.25
N LEU A 167 -4.61 6.70 -8.27
CA LEU A 167 -3.72 6.48 -7.15
C LEU A 167 -4.46 6.75 -5.85
N PRO A 168 -4.18 6.03 -4.75
CA PRO A 168 -4.79 6.33 -3.48
C PRO A 168 -4.30 7.68 -2.97
N THR A 169 -5.20 8.44 -2.36
CA THR A 169 -4.87 9.68 -1.64
C THR A 169 -4.93 9.44 -0.14
N GLU A 170 -5.87 8.60 0.31
CA GLU A 170 -6.05 8.24 1.71
C GLU A 170 -6.59 6.82 1.83
N ILE A 171 -6.14 6.10 2.86
CA ILE A 171 -6.68 4.80 3.24
C ILE A 171 -6.90 4.80 4.74
N GLU A 172 -8.14 4.55 5.15
CA GLU A 172 -8.49 4.25 6.53
C GLU A 172 -8.53 2.73 6.72
N ALA A 173 -7.82 2.24 7.73
CA ALA A 173 -7.68 0.81 8.02
C ALA A 173 -8.41 0.46 9.32
N TYR A 174 -9.27 -0.55 9.28
CA TYR A 174 -10.17 -0.93 10.36
C TYR A 174 -9.94 -2.36 10.83
N ALA A 175 -10.12 -2.57 12.13
CA ALA A 175 -10.21 -3.90 12.74
C ALA A 175 -11.58 -4.54 12.45
N SER A 176 -11.71 -5.86 12.71
CA SER A 176 -12.97 -6.60 12.59
C SER A 176 -14.10 -6.06 13.48
N SER A 177 -13.76 -5.40 14.58
CA SER A 177 -14.70 -4.70 15.44
C SER A 177 -15.28 -3.40 14.84
N GLY A 178 -14.78 -2.96 13.67
CA GLY A 178 -15.09 -1.66 13.06
C GLY A 178 -14.29 -0.48 13.64
N MET A 179 -13.34 -0.74 14.55
CA MET A 179 -12.50 0.29 15.13
C MET A 179 -11.45 0.77 14.11
N LEU A 180 -11.32 2.08 13.91
CA LEU A 180 -10.26 2.68 13.11
C LEU A 180 -8.90 2.43 13.78
N MET A 181 -8.02 1.73 13.09
CA MET A 181 -6.67 1.40 13.56
C MET A 181 -5.66 2.48 13.17
N LYS A 182 -5.72 2.97 11.94
CA LYS A 182 -4.85 4.02 11.41
C LYS A 182 -5.40 4.63 10.13
N THR A 183 -4.81 5.78 9.76
CA THR A 183 -5.01 6.41 8.46
C THR A 183 -3.68 6.54 7.75
N LEU A 184 -3.62 6.12 6.48
CA LEU A 184 -2.46 6.32 5.60
C LEU A 184 -2.80 7.43 4.61
N ARG A 185 -1.90 8.41 4.44
CA ARG A 185 -2.05 9.53 3.48
C ARG A 185 -0.92 9.50 2.48
N PHE A 186 -1.27 9.51 1.22
CA PHE A 186 -0.35 9.39 0.08
C PHE A 186 -0.12 10.78 -0.52
N LYS A 187 1.12 11.24 -0.52
CA LYS A 187 1.49 12.62 -0.86
C LYS A 187 2.68 12.67 -1.83
N ASP A 188 2.96 13.87 -2.32
CA ASP A 188 4.16 14.18 -3.09
C ASP A 188 4.31 13.29 -4.32
N ILE A 189 3.38 13.43 -5.28
CA ILE A 189 3.46 12.67 -6.54
C ILE A 189 4.78 12.99 -7.25
N LYS A 190 5.61 11.98 -7.43
CA LYS A 190 6.93 12.07 -8.07
C LYS A 190 7.00 11.15 -9.27
N ASP A 191 7.68 11.61 -10.31
CA ASP A 191 8.10 10.78 -11.42
C ASP A 191 9.48 10.15 -11.10
N PHE A 192 9.52 8.83 -11.02
CA PHE A 192 10.74 8.06 -10.75
C PHE A 192 11.44 7.62 -12.04
N GLY A 193 10.89 8.00 -13.22
CA GLY A 193 11.35 7.53 -14.52
C GLY A 193 10.75 6.17 -14.90
N GLY A 194 11.00 5.73 -16.15
CA GLY A 194 10.49 4.43 -16.64
C GLY A 194 8.97 4.28 -16.63
N GLY A 195 8.21 5.41 -16.64
CA GLY A 195 6.76 5.42 -16.57
C GLY A 195 6.20 5.22 -15.16
N ILE A 196 7.01 5.38 -14.11
CA ILE A 196 6.60 5.21 -12.71
C ILE A 196 6.30 6.59 -12.12
N LYS A 197 5.03 6.97 -12.05
CA LYS A 197 4.58 8.21 -11.41
C LYS A 197 3.65 7.88 -10.26
N ARG A 198 4.12 8.09 -9.03
CA ARG A 198 3.40 7.68 -7.81
C ARG A 198 3.71 8.57 -6.61
N PRO A 199 2.96 8.44 -5.48
CA PRO A 199 3.31 9.09 -4.22
C PRO A 199 4.71 8.70 -3.76
N ALA A 200 5.52 9.71 -3.42
CA ALA A 200 6.86 9.53 -2.84
C ALA A 200 6.83 9.52 -1.32
N THR A 201 5.75 10.02 -0.72
CA THR A 201 5.57 10.12 0.73
C THR A 201 4.29 9.39 1.15
N ILE A 202 4.39 8.54 2.19
CA ILE A 202 3.25 7.97 2.89
C ILE A 202 3.36 8.39 4.35
N GLU A 203 2.38 9.12 4.85
CA GLU A 203 2.27 9.47 6.27
C GLU A 203 1.20 8.62 6.93
N THR A 204 1.40 8.24 8.18
CA THR A 204 0.40 7.52 8.96
C THR A 204 0.38 7.99 10.40
N ASP A 205 -0.82 8.04 10.95
CA ASP A 205 -1.13 8.19 12.36
C ASP A 205 -2.20 7.17 12.77
N SER A 206 -2.37 7.00 14.06
CA SER A 206 -3.32 6.04 14.62
C SER A 206 -4.01 6.62 15.85
N PRO A 207 -5.35 6.52 15.99
CA PRO A 207 -6.03 6.90 17.20
C PRO A 207 -5.65 6.04 18.42
N LEU A 208 -5.05 4.86 18.17
CA LEU A 208 -4.57 3.94 19.22
C LEU A 208 -3.23 4.39 19.82
N TYR A 209 -2.47 5.22 19.11
CA TYR A 209 -1.15 5.71 19.53
C TYR A 209 -1.14 7.24 19.44
N LYS A 210 -1.68 7.86 20.50
CA LYS A 210 -1.84 9.32 20.56
C LYS A 210 -0.49 10.02 20.28
N ASP A 211 -0.52 10.99 19.34
CA ASP A 211 0.60 11.83 18.95
C ASP A 211 1.80 11.12 18.31
N TYR A 212 1.73 9.79 18.12
CA TYR A 212 2.69 9.06 17.29
C TYR A 212 2.38 9.24 15.80
N LYS A 213 3.43 9.45 15.01
CA LYS A 213 3.34 9.52 13.55
C LYS A 213 4.48 8.70 12.95
N SER A 214 4.24 8.17 11.76
CA SER A 214 5.30 7.57 10.96
C SER A 214 5.23 8.08 9.53
N VAL A 215 6.39 8.25 8.91
CA VAL A 215 6.52 8.73 7.53
C VAL A 215 7.42 7.77 6.77
N MET A 216 6.99 7.36 5.58
CA MET A 216 7.78 6.58 4.65
C MET A 216 8.05 7.40 3.40
N LEU A 217 9.32 7.61 3.08
CA LEU A 217 9.80 8.33 1.91
C LEU A 217 10.40 7.35 0.92
N TYR A 218 9.93 7.38 -0.32
CA TYR A 218 10.45 6.55 -1.42
C TYR A 218 11.50 7.30 -2.23
N SER A 219 12.58 6.60 -2.57
CA SER A 219 13.61 7.08 -3.49
C SER A 219 14.20 5.93 -4.30
N GLY A 220 14.82 6.26 -5.44
CA GLY A 220 15.53 5.29 -6.26
C GLY A 220 14.69 4.12 -6.76
N LEU A 221 13.37 4.28 -6.93
CA LEU A 221 12.48 3.23 -7.42
C LEU A 221 12.73 3.00 -8.91
N LYS A 222 13.08 1.74 -9.27
CA LYS A 222 13.41 1.34 -10.64
C LYS A 222 12.85 -0.03 -10.93
N LYS A 223 12.29 -0.21 -12.14
CA LYS A 223 11.93 -1.54 -12.63
C LYS A 223 13.18 -2.40 -12.74
N LYS A 224 13.12 -3.60 -12.20
CA LYS A 224 14.20 -4.58 -12.22
C LYS A 224 13.64 -5.97 -11.94
N ASP A 225 14.01 -6.94 -12.74
CA ASP A 225 13.61 -8.32 -12.53
C ASP A 225 14.61 -9.04 -11.62
N PHE A 226 14.08 -9.98 -10.86
CA PHE A 226 14.85 -10.76 -9.90
C PHE A 226 14.55 -12.25 -10.06
N PRO A 227 15.56 -13.13 -9.90
CA PRO A 227 15.33 -14.57 -9.87
C PRO A 227 14.56 -14.98 -8.62
N ASP A 228 13.83 -16.10 -8.68
CA ASP A 228 12.97 -16.58 -7.58
C ASP A 228 13.76 -16.87 -6.31
N GLU A 229 15.03 -17.24 -6.42
CA GLU A 229 15.88 -17.52 -5.25
C GLU A 229 16.03 -16.33 -4.31
N VAL A 230 15.91 -15.09 -4.80
CA VAL A 230 15.97 -13.86 -4.00
C VAL A 230 14.86 -13.83 -2.93
N PHE A 231 13.73 -14.45 -3.25
CA PHE A 231 12.56 -14.48 -2.38
C PHE A 231 12.47 -15.78 -1.57
N THR A 232 13.61 -16.31 -1.15
CA THR A 232 13.70 -17.49 -0.28
C THR A 232 14.31 -17.13 1.08
N GLN A 233 14.00 -17.93 2.11
CA GLN A 233 14.60 -17.74 3.43
C GLN A 233 16.13 -17.87 3.39
N GLY A 234 16.66 -18.75 2.54
CA GLY A 234 18.10 -18.93 2.35
C GLY A 234 18.82 -17.71 1.79
N PHE A 235 18.11 -16.85 1.03
CA PHE A 235 18.70 -15.64 0.45
C PHE A 235 18.66 -14.42 1.39
N MET A 236 17.90 -14.47 2.49
CA MET A 236 17.70 -13.33 3.37
C MET A 236 19.00 -12.75 3.92
N SER A 237 20.02 -13.56 4.20
CA SER A 237 21.35 -13.14 4.65
C SER A 237 22.21 -12.52 3.53
N ARG A 238 21.83 -12.71 2.27
CA ARG A 238 22.59 -12.33 1.07
C ARG A 238 22.00 -11.13 0.32
N LEU A 239 20.93 -10.51 0.79
CA LEU A 239 20.24 -9.41 0.09
C LEU A 239 21.16 -8.21 -0.24
N GLU A 240 22.26 -8.02 0.49
CA GLU A 240 23.27 -7.00 0.18
C GLU A 240 23.93 -7.21 -1.20
N GLU A 241 23.99 -8.44 -1.70
CA GLU A 241 24.59 -8.78 -3.01
C GLU A 241 23.86 -8.13 -4.18
N LEU A 242 22.53 -7.86 -4.01
CA LEU A 242 21.68 -7.25 -5.05
C LEU A 242 21.99 -5.76 -5.30
N ARG A 243 22.74 -5.12 -4.39
CA ARG A 243 23.05 -3.69 -4.42
C ARG A 243 24.40 -3.37 -5.07
N LYS A 244 25.12 -4.40 -5.49
CA LYS A 244 26.44 -4.30 -6.13
C LYS A 244 26.33 -4.03 -7.63
#